data_656f9efdf4876cebc2bb62147843dbd9
#
_entry.id   656f9efdf4876cebc2bb62147843dbd9
#
_cell.length_a   1.000
_cell.length_b   1.000
_cell.length_c   1.000
_cell.angle_alpha   90.00
_cell.angle_beta   90.00
_cell.angle_gamma   90.00
#
_symmetry.space_group_name_H-M   'P 1'
#
loop_
_entity.id
_entity.type
_entity.pdbx_description
1 polymer ?
#
loop_
_entity_poly.entity_id
_entity_poly.type
_entity_poly.pdbx_seq_one_letter_code
_entity_poly.pdbx_strand_id
1 'polypeptide(L)'
;MVDGFFLAKSSCDAVLKTADRQYWIAPTPRWDTHKLTFNDEAFPTTAVISVKADGVNLGQKTVHVQIRAVNDVPTRSVDSKGNLHDYSHLFAAFVNENSPIVDQLLHEALKWHGVSEFYGYNSGRASKEAVRMQVFAIWNALQHRDVRYSSITRPSALSDSIQSQSVRFAYQSAGRGEANCVDGSVLFASVLYKIGISPVLVMKPGHMFVGYYLDEKTKGISHSQRDQLAFLETTMLGSGPRPDDQPFDAKQPVITSHSYDEFLAATKKGYEEFWTEVEPNWRDGKSWYRVLSIDKIRKNGLTPIPR
;
A
#
# COMPACT_ATOMS: atom_id res chain seq x y z
N MET A 1 -0.51 -9.20 -30.50
CA MET A 1 -1.28 -9.72 -29.35
C MET A 1 -0.26 -10.14 -28.32
N VAL A 2 -0.36 -9.72 -27.08
CA VAL A 2 0.44 -10.31 -25.98
C VAL A 2 -0.26 -11.60 -25.61
N ASP A 3 0.40 -12.72 -25.87
CA ASP A 3 -0.26 -14.02 -25.78
C ASP A 3 -0.69 -14.31 -24.33
N GLY A 4 -1.97 -14.59 -24.14
CA GLY A 4 -2.54 -15.02 -22.88
C GLY A 4 -2.99 -13.94 -21.87
N PHE A 5 -2.67 -12.61 -22.05
CA PHE A 5 -3.06 -11.54 -21.14
C PHE A 5 -4.20 -10.65 -21.66
N PHE A 6 -4.65 -10.87 -22.86
CA PHE A 6 -5.81 -10.22 -23.41
C PHE A 6 -6.97 -11.20 -23.57
N LEU A 7 -8.17 -10.77 -23.19
CA LEU A 7 -9.41 -11.53 -23.42
C LEU A 7 -9.74 -11.61 -24.90
N ALA A 8 -9.37 -10.58 -25.69
CA ALA A 8 -9.61 -10.51 -27.12
C ALA A 8 -8.62 -9.54 -27.78
N LYS A 9 -8.49 -9.67 -29.11
CA LYS A 9 -7.76 -8.69 -29.92
C LYS A 9 -8.41 -7.33 -29.76
N SER A 10 -7.61 -6.32 -29.45
CA SER A 10 -8.06 -4.92 -29.38
C SER A 10 -7.85 -4.25 -30.73
N SER A 11 -8.85 -3.51 -31.22
CA SER A 11 -8.80 -2.73 -32.44
C SER A 11 -9.45 -1.37 -32.23
N CYS A 12 -9.05 -0.39 -33.02
CA CYS A 12 -9.73 0.90 -33.14
C CYS A 12 -9.61 1.39 -34.55
N ASP A 13 -10.64 2.11 -35.01
CA ASP A 13 -10.68 2.75 -36.29
C ASP A 13 -10.50 4.25 -36.11
N ALA A 14 -9.80 4.90 -37.05
CA ALA A 14 -9.59 6.35 -37.04
C ALA A 14 -9.63 6.90 -38.47
N VAL A 15 -10.22 8.08 -38.62
CA VAL A 15 -10.19 8.82 -39.87
C VAL A 15 -9.12 9.90 -39.79
N LEU A 16 -8.10 9.81 -40.63
CA LEU A 16 -7.01 10.77 -40.69
C LEU A 16 -7.39 11.92 -41.64
N LYS A 17 -7.77 13.07 -41.09
CA LYS A 17 -8.35 14.18 -41.87
C LYS A 17 -7.34 15.03 -42.66
N THR A 18 -6.06 14.99 -42.29
CA THR A 18 -5.03 15.87 -42.83
C THR A 18 -3.79 15.05 -43.14
N ALA A 19 -3.25 15.19 -44.36
CA ALA A 19 -1.98 14.61 -44.74
C ALA A 19 -0.82 15.27 -43.99
N ASP A 20 0.29 14.57 -43.89
CA ASP A 20 1.55 15.02 -43.28
C ASP A 20 1.43 15.47 -41.80
N ARG A 21 0.40 14.98 -41.10
CA ARG A 21 0.20 15.24 -39.68
C ARG A 21 0.37 13.96 -38.87
N GLN A 22 1.01 14.09 -37.73
CA GLN A 22 1.13 12.98 -36.77
C GLN A 22 -0.17 12.82 -35.96
N TYR A 23 -0.67 11.59 -35.88
CA TYR A 23 -1.85 11.23 -35.11
C TYR A 23 -1.50 10.19 -34.04
N TRP A 24 -2.09 10.32 -32.86
CA TRP A 24 -2.05 9.32 -31.80
C TRP A 24 -3.30 8.45 -31.90
N ILE A 25 -3.09 7.15 -32.16
CA ILE A 25 -4.16 6.17 -32.29
C ILE A 25 -3.84 5.02 -31.34
N ALA A 26 -4.73 4.74 -30.38
CA ALA A 26 -4.55 3.68 -29.40
C ALA A 26 -5.84 2.89 -29.21
N PRO A 27 -5.85 1.59 -29.49
CA PRO A 27 -6.96 0.73 -29.12
C PRO A 27 -7.05 0.59 -27.60
N THR A 28 -8.27 0.47 -27.07
CA THR A 28 -8.47 0.14 -25.66
C THR A 28 -8.25 -1.36 -25.46
N PRO A 29 -7.21 -1.77 -24.72
CA PRO A 29 -6.94 -3.19 -24.49
C PRO A 29 -8.00 -3.81 -23.59
N ARG A 30 -8.40 -5.04 -23.89
CA ARG A 30 -9.28 -5.86 -23.05
C ARG A 30 -8.44 -6.86 -22.29
N TRP A 31 -7.96 -6.43 -21.13
CA TRP A 31 -7.09 -7.23 -20.29
C TRP A 31 -7.81 -8.42 -19.64
N ASP A 32 -7.13 -9.56 -19.55
CA ASP A 32 -7.49 -10.64 -18.65
C ASP A 32 -7.02 -10.25 -17.23
N THR A 33 -7.90 -9.56 -16.52
CA THR A 33 -7.58 -9.06 -15.17
C THR A 33 -7.29 -10.17 -14.19
N HIS A 34 -7.91 -11.35 -14.35
CA HIS A 34 -7.62 -12.51 -13.51
C HIS A 34 -6.18 -12.97 -13.68
N LYS A 35 -5.71 -13.15 -14.91
CA LYS A 35 -4.32 -13.53 -15.16
C LYS A 35 -3.32 -12.49 -14.67
N LEU A 36 -3.62 -11.20 -14.88
CA LEU A 36 -2.76 -10.11 -14.38
C LEU A 36 -2.69 -10.11 -12.85
N THR A 37 -3.81 -10.33 -12.16
CA THR A 37 -3.87 -10.37 -10.69
C THR A 37 -3.01 -11.51 -10.12
N PHE A 38 -2.91 -12.64 -10.82
CA PHE A 38 -2.14 -13.81 -10.37
C PHE A 38 -0.75 -13.92 -11.02
N ASN A 39 -0.29 -12.89 -11.70
CA ASN A 39 1.05 -12.85 -12.27
C ASN A 39 2.08 -12.43 -11.22
N ASP A 40 2.76 -13.39 -10.61
CA ASP A 40 3.72 -13.16 -9.52
C ASP A 40 5.16 -12.92 -10.00
N GLU A 41 5.43 -13.05 -11.31
CA GLU A 41 6.77 -12.89 -11.86
C GLU A 41 6.74 -12.01 -13.12
N ALA A 42 7.75 -11.17 -13.24
CA ALA A 42 7.94 -10.38 -14.46
C ALA A 42 8.55 -11.27 -15.55
N PHE A 43 8.05 -11.15 -16.80
CA PHE A 43 8.61 -11.86 -17.93
C PHE A 43 8.54 -11.05 -19.23
N PRO A 44 9.50 -11.26 -20.14
CA PRO A 44 9.48 -10.63 -21.44
C PRO A 44 8.45 -11.31 -22.36
N THR A 45 7.81 -10.52 -23.21
CA THR A 45 6.89 -11.01 -24.23
C THR A 45 6.89 -10.04 -25.45
N THR A 46 6.04 -10.30 -26.43
CA THR A 46 5.93 -9.48 -27.61
C THR A 46 4.50 -9.04 -27.86
N ALA A 47 4.33 -7.78 -28.28
CA ALA A 47 3.07 -7.26 -28.78
C ALA A 47 3.17 -7.11 -30.30
N VAL A 48 2.20 -7.65 -31.03
CA VAL A 48 2.11 -7.52 -32.47
C VAL A 48 1.04 -6.47 -32.80
N ILE A 49 1.46 -5.40 -33.48
CA ILE A 49 0.62 -4.30 -33.94
C ILE A 49 0.45 -4.43 -35.45
N SER A 50 -0.79 -4.57 -35.92
CA SER A 50 -1.12 -4.63 -37.37
C SER A 50 -1.88 -3.36 -37.75
N VAL A 51 -1.54 -2.79 -38.87
CA VAL A 51 -2.18 -1.58 -39.39
C VAL A 51 -2.80 -1.87 -40.76
N LYS A 52 -4.03 -1.41 -40.95
CA LYS A 52 -4.73 -1.45 -42.23
C LYS A 52 -5.27 -0.05 -42.58
N ALA A 53 -5.27 0.32 -43.84
CA ALA A 53 -5.94 1.50 -44.32
C ALA A 53 -6.81 1.12 -45.53
N ASP A 54 -8.06 1.56 -45.56
CA ASP A 54 -9.04 1.28 -46.62
C ASP A 54 -9.11 -0.21 -47.03
N GLY A 55 -9.02 -1.11 -46.01
CA GLY A 55 -9.02 -2.56 -46.22
C GLY A 55 -7.67 -3.15 -46.62
N VAL A 56 -6.68 -2.35 -46.98
CA VAL A 56 -5.34 -2.78 -47.38
C VAL A 56 -4.45 -2.95 -46.15
N ASN A 57 -3.76 -4.09 -46.03
CA ASN A 57 -2.80 -4.32 -44.97
C ASN A 57 -1.51 -3.51 -45.22
N LEU A 58 -1.22 -2.54 -44.35
CA LEU A 58 -0.02 -1.71 -44.44
C LEU A 58 1.19 -2.35 -43.75
N GLY A 59 0.98 -3.46 -42.99
CA GLY A 59 2.06 -4.20 -42.36
C GLY A 59 1.82 -4.49 -40.89
N GLN A 60 2.86 -5.07 -40.27
CA GLN A 60 2.88 -5.43 -38.86
C GLN A 60 4.17 -4.95 -38.25
N LYS A 61 4.08 -4.54 -36.97
CA LYS A 61 5.25 -4.26 -36.12
C LYS A 61 5.20 -5.11 -34.87
N THR A 62 6.28 -5.80 -34.60
CA THR A 62 6.48 -6.51 -33.35
C THR A 62 7.24 -5.62 -32.39
N VAL A 63 6.74 -5.51 -31.15
CA VAL A 63 7.32 -4.72 -30.09
C VAL A 63 7.60 -5.64 -28.91
N HIS A 64 8.84 -5.64 -28.41
CA HIS A 64 9.17 -6.33 -27.17
C HIS A 64 8.61 -5.54 -26.00
N VAL A 65 7.89 -6.21 -25.14
CA VAL A 65 7.28 -5.64 -23.92
C VAL A 65 7.60 -6.53 -22.74
N GLN A 66 7.60 -5.96 -21.56
CA GLN A 66 7.74 -6.71 -20.32
C GLN A 66 6.43 -6.64 -19.53
N ILE A 67 5.87 -7.79 -19.22
CA ILE A 67 4.78 -7.89 -18.26
C ILE A 67 5.40 -7.88 -16.87
N ARG A 68 4.97 -6.97 -16.03
CA ARG A 68 5.45 -6.85 -14.66
C ARG A 68 4.67 -7.78 -13.73
N ALA A 69 5.31 -8.19 -12.64
CA ALA A 69 4.60 -8.89 -11.58
C ALA A 69 3.55 -7.98 -10.93
N VAL A 70 2.45 -8.54 -10.46
CA VAL A 70 1.37 -7.77 -9.81
C VAL A 70 1.83 -7.03 -8.57
N ASN A 71 2.85 -7.56 -7.89
CA ASN A 71 3.44 -6.98 -6.69
C ASN A 71 4.63 -6.03 -6.97
N ASP A 72 4.93 -5.76 -8.24
CA ASP A 72 5.96 -4.81 -8.66
C ASP A 72 5.31 -3.45 -8.97
N VAL A 73 5.24 -2.60 -7.95
CA VAL A 73 4.54 -1.31 -7.97
C VAL A 73 5.41 -0.25 -8.60
N PRO A 74 5.05 0.32 -9.75
CA PRO A 74 5.72 1.50 -10.26
C PRO A 74 5.49 2.67 -9.29
N THR A 75 6.57 3.30 -8.88
CA THR A 75 6.52 4.48 -8.01
C THR A 75 6.66 5.76 -8.81
N ARG A 76 7.49 5.72 -9.86
CA ARG A 76 7.76 6.86 -10.74
C ARG A 76 8.12 6.41 -12.14
N SER A 77 7.84 7.26 -13.11
CA SER A 77 8.42 7.14 -14.46
C SER A 77 8.89 8.49 -14.96
N VAL A 78 9.84 8.45 -15.91
CA VAL A 78 10.28 9.60 -16.68
C VAL A 78 9.86 9.36 -18.12
N ASP A 79 9.10 10.29 -18.71
CA ASP A 79 8.68 10.20 -20.10
C ASP A 79 9.82 10.61 -21.09
N SER A 80 9.59 10.44 -22.37
CA SER A 80 10.56 10.79 -23.42
C SER A 80 10.91 12.29 -23.50
N LYS A 81 10.15 13.14 -22.80
CA LYS A 81 10.38 14.59 -22.69
C LYS A 81 11.06 14.97 -21.39
N GLY A 82 11.39 14.00 -20.52
CA GLY A 82 11.99 14.21 -19.20
C GLY A 82 10.98 14.57 -18.11
N ASN A 83 9.67 14.50 -18.35
CA ASN A 83 8.67 14.77 -17.31
C ASN A 83 8.59 13.60 -16.33
N LEU A 84 8.55 13.94 -15.05
CA LEU A 84 8.40 12.97 -13.98
C LEU A 84 6.92 12.71 -13.69
N HIS A 85 6.53 11.44 -13.68
CA HIS A 85 5.19 10.99 -13.30
C HIS A 85 5.27 10.23 -11.98
N ASP A 86 4.39 10.56 -11.04
CA ASP A 86 4.32 9.96 -9.70
C ASP A 86 3.14 8.99 -9.62
N TYR A 87 3.43 7.73 -9.28
CA TYR A 87 2.47 6.65 -9.13
C TYR A 87 2.39 6.13 -7.68
N SER A 88 2.94 6.84 -6.72
CA SER A 88 2.99 6.41 -5.32
C SER A 88 1.61 6.07 -4.73
N HIS A 89 0.53 6.67 -5.25
CA HIS A 89 -0.84 6.35 -4.86
C HIS A 89 -1.21 4.87 -5.10
N LEU A 90 -0.51 4.16 -5.98
CA LEU A 90 -0.75 2.74 -6.26
C LEU A 90 -0.41 1.83 -5.07
N PHE A 91 0.39 2.27 -4.10
CA PHE A 91 0.58 1.52 -2.86
C PHE A 91 -0.74 1.28 -2.11
N ALA A 92 -1.72 2.17 -2.28
CA ALA A 92 -3.04 1.99 -1.67
C ALA A 92 -3.83 0.80 -2.24
N ALA A 93 -3.44 0.27 -3.41
CA ALA A 93 -4.04 -0.96 -3.96
C ALA A 93 -3.65 -2.22 -3.16
N PHE A 94 -2.59 -2.16 -2.36
CA PHE A 94 -2.15 -3.23 -1.47
C PHE A 94 -2.78 -3.15 -0.08
N VAL A 95 -3.42 -2.05 0.25
CA VAL A 95 -4.25 -1.93 1.45
C VAL A 95 -5.56 -2.68 1.18
N ASN A 96 -5.66 -3.91 1.67
CA ASN A 96 -6.81 -4.79 1.42
C ASN A 96 -7.44 -5.25 2.74
N GLU A 97 -8.46 -4.52 3.15
CA GLU A 97 -9.26 -4.79 4.35
C GLU A 97 -10.09 -6.07 4.26
N ASN A 98 -10.27 -6.60 3.04
CA ASN A 98 -11.06 -7.82 2.79
C ASN A 98 -10.18 -9.08 2.68
N SER A 99 -8.86 -8.96 2.86
CA SER A 99 -7.99 -10.12 2.87
C SER A 99 -8.29 -11.01 4.09
N PRO A 100 -8.45 -12.33 3.94
CA PRO A 100 -8.79 -13.24 5.05
C PRO A 100 -7.80 -13.16 6.22
N ILE A 101 -6.55 -12.82 5.97
CA ILE A 101 -5.54 -12.66 7.02
C ILE A 101 -5.86 -11.50 7.95
N VAL A 102 -6.55 -10.46 7.47
CA VAL A 102 -6.96 -9.31 8.28
C VAL A 102 -7.97 -9.74 9.34
N ASP A 103 -8.97 -10.55 8.96
CA ASP A 103 -9.95 -11.10 9.91
C ASP A 103 -9.29 -12.03 10.94
N GLN A 104 -8.32 -12.85 10.51
CA GLN A 104 -7.54 -13.71 11.41
C GLN A 104 -6.74 -12.89 12.42
N LEU A 105 -6.04 -11.85 11.97
CA LEU A 105 -5.25 -10.97 12.84
C LEU A 105 -6.14 -10.26 13.87
N LEU A 106 -7.31 -9.77 13.47
CA LEU A 106 -8.26 -9.15 14.37
C LEU A 106 -8.78 -10.15 15.41
N HIS A 107 -9.11 -11.38 14.99
CA HIS A 107 -9.51 -12.43 15.92
C HIS A 107 -8.41 -12.79 16.92
N GLU A 108 -7.16 -12.86 16.48
CA GLU A 108 -6.01 -13.12 17.34
C GLU A 108 -5.75 -11.96 18.30
N ALA A 109 -5.87 -10.72 17.83
CA ALA A 109 -5.65 -9.54 18.65
C ALA A 109 -6.62 -9.46 19.85
N LEU A 110 -7.82 -10.03 19.74
CA LEU A 110 -8.77 -10.13 20.84
C LEU A 110 -8.37 -11.15 21.91
N LYS A 111 -7.43 -12.06 21.63
CA LYS A 111 -6.94 -13.06 22.60
C LYS A 111 -5.85 -12.51 23.53
N TRP A 112 -5.22 -11.40 23.11
CA TRP A 112 -4.08 -10.82 23.79
C TRP A 112 -4.45 -9.52 24.49
N HIS A 113 -3.51 -8.95 25.23
CA HIS A 113 -3.74 -7.69 25.94
C HIS A 113 -4.09 -6.54 25.00
N GLY A 114 -4.93 -5.64 25.43
CA GLY A 114 -5.25 -4.38 24.75
C GLY A 114 -6.72 -4.07 24.69
N VAL A 115 -7.51 -4.88 24.00
CA VAL A 115 -8.95 -4.64 23.81
C VAL A 115 -9.74 -5.93 23.86
N SER A 116 -11.02 -5.84 24.25
CA SER A 116 -11.98 -6.96 24.21
C SER A 116 -12.83 -6.95 22.94
N GLU A 117 -12.83 -5.83 22.21
CA GLU A 117 -13.58 -5.63 20.97
C GLU A 117 -12.94 -4.53 20.11
N PHE A 118 -13.17 -4.58 18.81
CA PHE A 118 -12.82 -3.50 17.89
C PHE A 118 -14.07 -2.70 17.54
N TYR A 119 -14.04 -1.40 17.67
CA TYR A 119 -15.14 -0.49 17.42
C TYR A 119 -14.74 0.77 16.63
N GLY A 120 -13.49 0.88 16.23
CA GLY A 120 -12.99 2.04 15.46
C GLY A 120 -13.21 3.35 16.19
N TYR A 121 -13.98 4.24 15.56
CA TYR A 121 -14.37 5.54 16.12
C TYR A 121 -15.77 5.57 16.71
N ASN A 122 -16.45 4.44 16.88
CA ASN A 122 -17.84 4.43 17.31
C ASN A 122 -18.08 5.23 18.58
N SER A 123 -19.06 6.11 18.49
CA SER A 123 -19.41 7.13 19.47
C SER A 123 -19.70 6.57 20.86
N GLY A 124 -19.24 7.28 21.88
CA GLY A 124 -19.43 6.94 23.29
C GLY A 124 -18.26 6.20 23.93
N ARG A 125 -17.37 5.56 23.17
CA ARG A 125 -16.19 4.87 23.68
C ARG A 125 -14.87 5.36 23.05
N ALA A 126 -14.95 6.09 21.95
CA ALA A 126 -13.79 6.52 21.19
C ALA A 126 -13.11 7.74 21.81
N SER A 127 -12.29 7.53 22.82
CA SER A 127 -11.23 8.47 23.15
C SER A 127 -10.02 8.21 22.25
N LYS A 128 -9.13 9.21 22.12
CA LYS A 128 -7.85 9.04 21.40
C LYS A 128 -7.05 7.85 21.94
N GLU A 129 -7.09 7.64 23.24
CA GLU A 129 -6.42 6.53 23.91
C GLU A 129 -7.07 5.19 23.51
N ALA A 130 -8.38 5.12 23.49
CA ALA A 130 -9.09 3.93 23.06
C ALA A 130 -8.80 3.56 21.59
N VAL A 131 -8.59 4.54 20.71
CA VAL A 131 -8.12 4.29 19.34
C VAL A 131 -6.70 3.73 19.35
N ARG A 132 -5.77 4.33 20.13
CA ARG A 132 -4.40 3.82 20.27
C ARG A 132 -4.35 2.39 20.78
N MET A 133 -5.21 2.05 21.73
CA MET A 133 -5.28 0.69 22.28
C MET A 133 -5.73 -0.35 21.27
N GLN A 134 -6.65 -0.01 20.36
CA GLN A 134 -7.02 -0.89 19.26
C GLN A 134 -5.82 -1.12 18.30
N VAL A 135 -5.04 -0.07 18.03
CA VAL A 135 -3.83 -0.19 17.20
C VAL A 135 -2.74 -1.00 17.92
N PHE A 136 -2.58 -0.82 19.24
CA PHE A 136 -1.68 -1.63 20.04
C PHE A 136 -2.07 -3.11 20.00
N ALA A 137 -3.35 -3.45 20.11
CA ALA A 137 -3.81 -4.84 20.05
C ALA A 137 -3.41 -5.52 18.73
N ILE A 138 -3.47 -4.79 17.61
CA ILE A 138 -3.00 -5.27 16.30
C ILE A 138 -1.48 -5.47 16.31
N TRP A 139 -0.72 -4.51 16.84
CA TRP A 139 0.73 -4.61 17.00
C TRP A 139 1.12 -5.86 17.79
N ASN A 140 0.49 -6.06 18.92
CA ASN A 140 0.73 -7.19 19.80
C ASN A 140 0.43 -8.55 19.13
N ALA A 141 -0.67 -8.62 18.35
CA ALA A 141 -1.01 -9.82 17.60
C ALA A 141 0.05 -10.15 16.52
N LEU A 142 0.58 -9.15 15.86
CA LEU A 142 1.65 -9.33 14.85
C LEU A 142 2.96 -9.78 15.48
N GLN A 143 3.27 -9.30 16.69
CA GLN A 143 4.42 -9.79 17.46
C GLN A 143 4.24 -11.25 17.89
N HIS A 144 3.05 -11.65 18.36
CA HIS A 144 2.74 -13.05 18.68
C HIS A 144 2.82 -13.97 17.47
N ARG A 145 2.58 -13.44 16.26
CA ARG A 145 2.83 -14.15 15.01
C ARG A 145 4.31 -14.17 14.59
N ASP A 146 5.20 -13.60 15.40
CA ASP A 146 6.63 -13.48 15.10
C ASP A 146 6.91 -12.69 13.79
N VAL A 147 6.05 -11.72 13.46
CA VAL A 147 6.29 -10.83 12.32
C VAL A 147 7.39 -9.86 12.69
N ARG A 148 8.46 -9.86 11.89
CA ARG A 148 9.66 -9.06 12.12
C ARG A 148 10.01 -8.24 10.89
N TYR A 149 10.71 -7.15 11.12
CA TYR A 149 11.29 -6.38 10.03
C TYR A 149 12.34 -7.18 9.28
N SER A 150 12.24 -7.16 7.96
CA SER A 150 13.25 -7.73 7.06
C SER A 150 13.42 -6.80 5.85
N SER A 151 14.63 -6.33 5.61
CA SER A 151 14.95 -5.53 4.43
C SER A 151 15.03 -6.35 3.14
N ILE A 152 14.91 -7.68 3.22
CA ILE A 152 14.98 -8.58 2.08
C ILE A 152 13.73 -8.38 1.22
N THR A 153 13.91 -7.86 0.02
CA THR A 153 12.86 -7.70 -0.98
C THR A 153 13.21 -8.45 -2.25
N ARG A 154 12.19 -8.88 -3.01
CA ARG A 154 12.44 -9.31 -4.38
C ARG A 154 12.88 -8.09 -5.19
N PRO A 155 13.89 -8.23 -6.07
CA PRO A 155 14.25 -7.14 -6.95
C PRO A 155 13.06 -6.82 -7.87
N SER A 156 12.77 -5.53 -8.00
CA SER A 156 11.81 -5.04 -8.99
C SER A 156 12.36 -5.20 -10.40
N ALA A 157 11.48 -5.26 -11.39
CA ALA A 157 11.90 -5.32 -12.79
C ALA A 157 12.76 -4.10 -13.14
N LEU A 158 13.95 -4.36 -13.68
CA LEU A 158 14.86 -3.30 -14.09
C LEU A 158 14.26 -2.50 -15.25
N SER A 159 14.30 -1.17 -15.15
CA SER A 159 13.90 -0.25 -16.19
C SER A 159 14.63 1.07 -16.03
N ASP A 160 15.17 1.61 -17.13
CA ASP A 160 15.86 2.90 -17.10
C ASP A 160 14.91 4.08 -16.89
N SER A 161 13.63 3.90 -17.19
CA SER A 161 12.62 4.96 -17.14
C SER A 161 11.56 4.78 -16.03
N ILE A 162 11.51 3.63 -15.37
CA ILE A 162 10.51 3.32 -14.35
C ILE A 162 11.20 2.84 -13.07
N GLN A 163 10.98 3.58 -12.00
CA GLN A 163 11.34 3.14 -10.65
C GLN A 163 10.16 2.39 -10.05
N SER A 164 10.42 1.29 -9.39
CA SER A 164 9.39 0.48 -8.77
C SER A 164 9.84 -0.17 -7.46
N GLN A 165 8.88 -0.62 -6.69
CA GLN A 165 9.04 -1.27 -5.40
C GLN A 165 8.23 -2.57 -5.38
N SER A 166 8.86 -3.67 -5.04
CA SER A 166 8.15 -4.91 -4.76
C SER A 166 7.44 -4.81 -3.40
N VAL A 167 6.16 -5.16 -3.37
CA VAL A 167 5.29 -5.10 -2.18
C VAL A 167 4.70 -6.48 -1.92
N ARG A 168 4.82 -6.99 -0.69
CA ARG A 168 4.14 -8.21 -0.27
C ARG A 168 2.67 -7.91 0.06
N PHE A 169 1.79 -8.81 -0.35
CA PHE A 169 0.40 -8.77 0.13
C PHE A 169 0.33 -9.08 1.63
N ALA A 170 -0.72 -8.60 2.30
CA ALA A 170 -0.91 -8.77 3.74
C ALA A 170 -0.74 -10.24 4.20
N TYR A 171 -1.31 -11.21 3.44
CA TYR A 171 -1.19 -12.64 3.76
C TYR A 171 0.24 -13.18 3.62
N GLN A 172 1.04 -12.59 2.71
CA GLN A 172 2.44 -12.99 2.54
C GLN A 172 3.30 -12.51 3.70
N SER A 173 3.10 -11.26 4.13
CA SER A 173 3.84 -10.69 5.27
C SER A 173 3.49 -11.40 6.58
N ALA A 174 2.21 -11.52 6.90
CA ALA A 174 1.76 -12.18 8.12
C ALA A 174 2.01 -13.70 8.12
N GLY A 175 1.97 -14.36 6.96
CA GLY A 175 2.20 -15.80 6.84
C GLY A 175 3.67 -16.21 6.85
N ARG A 176 4.58 -15.30 6.44
CA ARG A 176 6.04 -15.56 6.44
C ARG A 176 6.74 -15.05 7.69
N GLY A 177 6.06 -14.24 8.48
CA GLY A 177 6.68 -13.57 9.62
C GLY A 177 7.67 -12.46 9.22
N GLU A 178 7.58 -11.93 8.00
CA GLU A 178 8.53 -10.95 7.47
C GLU A 178 7.82 -9.78 6.77
N ALA A 179 8.22 -8.57 7.11
CA ALA A 179 7.75 -7.36 6.45
C ALA A 179 8.85 -6.32 6.34
N ASN A 180 9.01 -5.67 5.19
CA ASN A 180 9.81 -4.46 5.07
C ASN A 180 8.96 -3.22 5.47
N CYS A 181 9.53 -2.02 5.34
CA CYS A 181 8.82 -0.78 5.69
C CYS A 181 7.51 -0.58 4.91
N VAL A 182 7.48 -0.93 3.62
CA VAL A 182 6.28 -0.84 2.78
C VAL A 182 5.27 -1.92 3.16
N ASP A 183 5.74 -3.17 3.26
CA ASP A 183 4.90 -4.34 3.58
C ASP A 183 4.20 -4.17 4.93
N GLY A 184 4.96 -3.76 5.96
CA GLY A 184 4.42 -3.49 7.30
C GLY A 184 3.39 -2.36 7.28
N SER A 185 3.68 -1.28 6.54
CA SER A 185 2.77 -0.13 6.45
C SER A 185 1.45 -0.49 5.77
N VAL A 186 1.47 -1.23 4.65
CA VAL A 186 0.22 -1.63 3.96
C VAL A 186 -0.55 -2.70 4.74
N LEU A 187 0.15 -3.59 5.46
CA LEU A 187 -0.49 -4.56 6.36
C LEU A 187 -1.24 -3.86 7.49
N PHE A 188 -0.57 -2.96 8.22
CA PHE A 188 -1.22 -2.17 9.27
C PHE A 188 -2.38 -1.34 8.72
N ALA A 189 -2.18 -0.65 7.60
CA ALA A 189 -3.23 0.14 6.97
C ALA A 189 -4.45 -0.72 6.60
N SER A 190 -4.26 -1.97 6.17
CA SER A 190 -5.36 -2.90 5.85
C SER A 190 -6.19 -3.25 7.09
N VAL A 191 -5.52 -3.58 8.20
CA VAL A 191 -6.20 -3.93 9.45
C VAL A 191 -6.89 -2.71 10.06
N LEU A 192 -6.23 -1.55 10.05
CA LEU A 192 -6.83 -0.29 10.54
C LEU A 192 -8.08 0.09 9.75
N TYR A 193 -8.00 -0.01 8.41
CA TYR A 193 -9.13 0.32 7.54
C TYR A 193 -10.31 -0.62 7.77
N LYS A 194 -10.07 -1.91 8.03
CA LYS A 194 -11.09 -2.92 8.37
C LYS A 194 -11.90 -2.54 9.60
N ILE A 195 -11.25 -2.05 10.65
CA ILE A 195 -11.90 -1.67 11.90
C ILE A 195 -12.44 -0.22 11.91
N GLY A 196 -12.42 0.45 10.75
CA GLY A 196 -12.96 1.80 10.59
C GLY A 196 -12.02 2.91 11.07
N ILE A 197 -10.75 2.62 11.37
CA ILE A 197 -9.74 3.63 11.67
C ILE A 197 -9.08 4.06 10.35
N SER A 198 -9.12 5.35 10.04
CA SER A 198 -8.62 5.91 8.77
C SER A 198 -7.09 5.99 8.73
N PRO A 199 -6.40 5.14 7.92
CA PRO A 199 -4.96 5.16 7.83
C PRO A 199 -4.45 6.13 6.75
N VAL A 200 -3.19 6.52 6.93
CA VAL A 200 -2.38 7.20 5.90
C VAL A 200 -1.06 6.47 5.73
N LEU A 201 -0.60 6.30 4.49
CA LEU A 201 0.77 5.86 4.23
C LEU A 201 1.66 7.10 4.12
N VAL A 202 2.74 7.10 4.86
CA VAL A 202 3.70 8.21 4.92
C VAL A 202 4.99 7.77 4.25
N MET A 203 5.43 8.53 3.25
CA MET A 203 6.62 8.23 2.47
C MET A 203 7.67 9.33 2.61
N LYS A 204 8.91 8.90 2.70
CA LYS A 204 10.13 9.71 2.56
C LYS A 204 11.16 8.96 1.71
N PRO A 205 12.30 9.59 1.32
CA PRO A 205 13.32 8.89 0.55
C PRO A 205 13.72 7.55 1.16
N GLY A 206 13.49 6.45 0.41
CA GLY A 206 13.87 5.09 0.81
C GLY A 206 13.08 4.48 1.97
N HIS A 207 11.99 5.12 2.43
CA HIS A 207 11.27 4.65 3.60
C HIS A 207 9.76 4.93 3.55
N MET A 208 8.99 4.07 4.24
CA MET A 208 7.54 4.22 4.44
C MET A 208 7.17 3.78 5.85
N PHE A 209 6.22 4.49 6.47
CA PHE A 209 5.57 4.12 7.71
C PHE A 209 4.08 4.46 7.66
N VAL A 210 3.30 4.02 8.65
CA VAL A 210 1.86 4.25 8.68
C VAL A 210 1.49 5.32 9.70
N GLY A 211 0.53 6.16 9.35
CA GLY A 211 -0.16 7.04 10.28
C GLY A 211 -1.65 6.71 10.33
N TYR A 212 -2.34 7.20 11.34
CA TYR A 212 -3.78 7.01 11.50
C TYR A 212 -4.40 8.16 12.29
N TYR A 213 -5.63 8.50 11.94
CA TYR A 213 -6.36 9.52 12.66
C TYR A 213 -6.88 8.98 13.99
N LEU A 214 -6.83 9.81 15.02
CA LEU A 214 -7.34 9.49 16.37
C LEU A 214 -8.79 9.94 16.56
N ASP A 215 -9.35 10.65 15.57
CA ASP A 215 -10.72 11.14 15.55
C ASP A 215 -11.29 11.06 14.13
N GLU A 216 -12.52 10.59 14.00
CA GLU A 216 -13.20 10.49 12.72
C GLU A 216 -13.47 11.85 12.06
N LYS A 217 -13.75 12.87 12.87
CA LYS A 217 -14.14 14.20 12.38
C LYS A 217 -12.98 15.02 11.84
N THR A 218 -11.78 14.76 12.34
CA THR A 218 -10.60 15.57 12.06
C THR A 218 -9.64 14.82 11.15
N LYS A 219 -9.94 14.78 9.86
CA LYS A 219 -9.09 14.13 8.85
C LYS A 219 -8.21 15.16 8.09
N GLY A 220 -7.51 15.99 8.83
CA GLY A 220 -6.58 16.98 8.28
C GLY A 220 -5.16 16.80 8.82
N ILE A 221 -4.18 17.33 8.06
CA ILE A 221 -2.78 17.36 8.49
C ILE A 221 -2.37 18.81 8.62
N SER A 222 -2.35 19.30 9.85
CA SER A 222 -1.92 20.65 10.18
C SER A 222 -1.24 20.68 11.55
N HIS A 223 -0.39 21.68 11.78
CA HIS A 223 0.25 21.86 13.07
C HIS A 223 -0.74 22.03 14.23
N SER A 224 -1.90 22.65 13.98
CA SER A 224 -2.96 22.79 14.97
C SER A 224 -3.70 21.48 15.29
N GLN A 225 -3.46 20.43 14.52
CA GLN A 225 -4.11 19.11 14.64
C GLN A 225 -3.12 17.99 14.94
N ARG A 226 -1.92 18.32 15.44
CA ARG A 226 -0.87 17.35 15.76
C ARG A 226 -1.33 16.24 16.70
N ASP A 227 -2.21 16.55 17.61
CA ASP A 227 -2.77 15.63 18.59
C ASP A 227 -3.90 14.75 18.05
N GLN A 228 -4.32 14.93 16.79
CA GLN A 228 -5.36 14.15 16.10
C GLN A 228 -4.81 13.06 15.19
N LEU A 229 -3.51 13.03 14.99
CA LEU A 229 -2.85 12.08 14.10
C LEU A 229 -1.73 11.39 14.86
N ALA A 230 -1.74 10.08 14.84
CA ALA A 230 -0.68 9.24 15.36
C ALA A 230 0.06 8.54 14.23
N PHE A 231 1.28 8.13 14.50
CA PHE A 231 2.15 7.46 13.54
C PHE A 231 2.75 6.21 14.18
N LEU A 232 3.14 5.26 13.35
CA LEU A 232 3.70 4.00 13.79
C LEU A 232 4.84 3.59 12.86
N GLU A 233 6.05 3.55 13.40
CA GLU A 233 7.23 3.07 12.69
C GLU A 233 7.24 1.54 12.65
N THR A 234 6.73 1.00 11.55
CA THR A 234 6.48 -0.45 11.41
C THR A 234 7.76 -1.28 11.33
N THR A 235 8.91 -0.67 11.04
CA THR A 235 10.21 -1.39 11.03
C THR A 235 10.71 -1.74 12.41
N MET A 236 10.09 -1.20 13.45
CA MET A 236 10.39 -1.58 14.83
C MET A 236 9.64 -2.83 15.30
N LEU A 237 8.68 -3.32 14.50
CA LEU A 237 7.90 -4.52 14.85
C LEU A 237 8.82 -5.74 15.02
N GLY A 238 8.73 -6.36 16.17
CA GLY A 238 9.52 -7.55 16.52
C GLY A 238 11.01 -7.26 16.75
N SER A 239 11.40 -6.02 16.99
CA SER A 239 12.79 -5.66 17.34
C SER A 239 13.17 -6.07 18.77
N GLY A 240 12.18 -6.22 19.64
CA GLY A 240 12.33 -6.64 21.03
C GLY A 240 12.12 -8.14 21.26
N PRO A 241 12.11 -8.58 22.54
CA PRO A 241 11.76 -9.94 22.91
C PRO A 241 10.30 -10.24 22.55
N ARG A 242 9.96 -11.55 22.47
CA ARG A 242 8.58 -11.96 22.24
C ARG A 242 7.66 -11.43 23.35
N PRO A 243 6.40 -11.10 22.99
CA PRO A 243 5.40 -10.71 24.01
C PRO A 243 5.16 -11.85 25.01
N ASP A 244 4.73 -11.47 26.19
CA ASP A 244 4.28 -12.46 27.17
C ASP A 244 3.04 -13.19 26.66
N ASP A 245 3.02 -14.52 26.74
CA ASP A 245 1.92 -15.38 26.25
C ASP A 245 0.69 -15.37 27.21
N GLN A 246 0.40 -14.25 27.85
CA GLN A 246 -0.76 -14.11 28.71
C GLN A 246 -1.99 -13.68 27.91
N PRO A 247 -3.09 -14.43 27.92
CA PRO A 247 -4.33 -14.01 27.28
C PRO A 247 -4.89 -12.76 27.97
N PHE A 248 -5.69 -11.99 27.22
CA PHE A 248 -6.36 -10.80 27.74
C PHE A 248 -7.24 -11.15 28.97
N ASP A 249 -7.00 -10.47 30.07
CA ASP A 249 -7.88 -10.46 31.25
C ASP A 249 -8.43 -9.04 31.46
N ALA A 250 -9.75 -8.88 31.24
CA ALA A 250 -10.43 -7.60 31.43
C ALA A 250 -10.36 -7.05 32.86
N LYS A 251 -10.02 -7.91 33.84
CA LYS A 251 -9.83 -7.52 35.25
C LYS A 251 -8.42 -7.00 35.56
N GLN A 252 -7.48 -7.17 34.63
CA GLN A 252 -6.10 -6.69 34.76
C GLN A 252 -5.73 -5.80 33.56
N PRO A 253 -6.19 -4.56 33.55
CA PRO A 253 -5.97 -3.66 32.40
C PRO A 253 -4.54 -3.11 32.31
N VAL A 254 -3.65 -3.46 33.21
CA VAL A 254 -2.28 -2.92 33.20
C VAL A 254 -1.42 -3.72 32.24
N ILE A 255 -1.11 -3.09 31.11
CA ILE A 255 -0.24 -3.60 30.08
C ILE A 255 1.20 -3.27 30.46
N THR A 256 1.90 -4.24 31.01
CA THR A 256 3.33 -4.14 31.36
C THR A 256 4.16 -5.08 30.50
N SER A 257 3.87 -5.13 29.20
CA SER A 257 4.59 -6.02 28.30
C SER A 257 5.65 -5.25 27.51
N HIS A 258 6.78 -5.89 27.22
CA HIS A 258 7.78 -5.38 26.27
C HIS A 258 7.16 -5.00 24.91
N SER A 259 6.07 -5.66 24.53
CA SER A 259 5.28 -5.35 23.34
C SER A 259 4.71 -3.93 23.40
N TYR A 260 4.20 -3.49 24.54
CA TYR A 260 3.66 -2.15 24.70
C TYR A 260 4.76 -1.10 24.69
N ASP A 261 5.89 -1.35 25.34
CA ASP A 261 7.04 -0.45 25.32
C ASP A 261 7.59 -0.28 23.91
N GLU A 262 7.69 -1.37 23.13
CA GLU A 262 8.09 -1.32 21.73
C GLU A 262 7.09 -0.53 20.89
N PHE A 263 5.79 -0.75 21.09
CA PHE A 263 4.73 0.02 20.43
C PHE A 263 4.82 1.52 20.75
N LEU A 264 5.03 1.89 22.00
CA LEU A 264 5.21 3.29 22.40
C LEU A 264 6.45 3.90 21.75
N ALA A 265 7.56 3.17 21.72
CA ALA A 265 8.79 3.62 21.05
C ALA A 265 8.58 3.79 19.55
N ALA A 266 7.90 2.87 18.87
CA ALA A 266 7.55 2.94 17.46
C ALA A 266 6.62 4.12 17.16
N THR A 267 5.65 4.37 18.04
CA THR A 267 4.74 5.53 17.92
C THR A 267 5.49 6.85 18.07
N LYS A 268 6.35 6.94 19.08
CA LYS A 268 7.19 8.12 19.31
C LYS A 268 8.09 8.41 18.11
N LYS A 269 8.78 7.39 17.61
CA LYS A 269 9.67 7.51 16.45
C LYS A 269 8.93 7.99 15.20
N GLY A 270 7.80 7.35 14.86
CA GLY A 270 6.99 7.76 13.72
C GLY A 270 6.47 9.19 13.85
N TYR A 271 6.06 9.61 15.05
CA TYR A 271 5.62 10.97 15.31
C TYR A 271 6.75 11.99 15.12
N GLU A 272 7.93 11.73 15.67
CA GLU A 272 9.10 12.58 15.53
C GLU A 272 9.52 12.71 14.06
N GLU A 273 9.67 11.59 13.34
CA GLU A 273 10.02 11.59 11.91
C GLU A 273 9.02 12.37 11.07
N PHE A 274 7.73 12.20 11.33
CA PHE A 274 6.72 12.90 10.57
C PHE A 274 6.84 14.42 10.72
N TRP A 275 6.86 14.92 11.95
CA TRP A 275 6.80 16.37 12.20
C TRP A 275 8.13 17.10 12.00
N THR A 276 9.27 16.41 12.11
CA THR A 276 10.59 17.02 11.92
C THR A 276 11.12 16.92 10.50
N GLU A 277 10.72 15.87 9.76
CA GLU A 277 11.25 15.61 8.43
C GLU A 277 10.16 15.57 7.35
N VAL A 278 9.12 14.72 7.52
CA VAL A 278 8.18 14.49 6.44
C VAL A 278 7.28 15.68 6.17
N GLU A 279 6.61 16.20 7.18
CA GLU A 279 5.62 17.26 7.01
C GLU A 279 6.21 18.53 6.37
N PRO A 280 7.36 19.06 6.81
CA PRO A 280 7.95 20.24 6.19
C PRO A 280 8.30 20.02 4.71
N ASN A 281 8.94 18.88 4.40
CA ASN A 281 9.36 18.57 3.04
C ASN A 281 8.18 18.25 2.10
N TRP A 282 7.13 17.63 2.63
CA TRP A 282 5.89 17.37 1.90
C TRP A 282 5.13 18.69 1.60
N ARG A 283 5.06 19.62 2.55
CA ARG A 283 4.47 20.95 2.34
C ARG A 283 5.22 21.75 1.30
N ASP A 284 6.54 21.67 1.31
CA ASP A 284 7.42 22.30 0.32
C ASP A 284 7.35 21.64 -1.06
N GLY A 285 6.53 20.59 -1.22
CA GLY A 285 6.34 19.87 -2.50
C GLY A 285 7.53 19.04 -2.93
N LYS A 286 8.45 18.69 -2.01
CA LYS A 286 9.62 17.88 -2.36
C LYS A 286 9.22 16.50 -2.83
N SER A 287 9.87 16.06 -3.90
CA SER A 287 9.40 14.98 -4.76
C SER A 287 9.40 13.60 -4.12
N TRP A 288 9.92 13.28 -3.01
CA TRP A 288 9.89 11.95 -2.38
C TRP A 288 9.04 11.87 -1.12
N TYR A 289 8.53 13.01 -0.67
CA TYR A 289 7.70 13.08 0.51
C TYR A 289 6.23 13.05 0.12
N ARG A 290 5.49 12.05 0.62
CA ARG A 290 4.05 11.88 0.33
C ARG A 290 3.30 11.48 1.58
N VAL A 291 2.06 11.95 1.66
CA VAL A 291 1.09 11.49 2.64
C VAL A 291 -0.15 11.02 1.87
N LEU A 292 -0.34 9.72 1.84
CA LEU A 292 -1.35 9.05 1.04
C LEU A 292 -2.54 8.67 1.94
N SER A 293 -3.58 9.46 1.92
CA SER A 293 -4.84 9.14 2.64
C SER A 293 -5.57 8.02 1.91
N ILE A 294 -5.74 6.88 2.55
CA ILE A 294 -6.45 5.74 1.97
C ILE A 294 -7.91 6.10 1.66
N ASP A 295 -8.60 6.80 2.56
CA ASP A 295 -9.97 7.28 2.34
C ASP A 295 -10.10 8.12 1.05
N LYS A 296 -9.18 9.06 0.83
CA LYS A 296 -9.21 9.92 -0.37
C LYS A 296 -8.95 9.13 -1.64
N ILE A 297 -7.98 8.22 -1.60
CA ILE A 297 -7.62 7.40 -2.75
C ILE A 297 -8.77 6.44 -3.10
N ARG A 298 -9.42 5.83 -2.11
CA ARG A 298 -10.62 5.00 -2.31
C ARG A 298 -11.79 5.79 -2.93
N LYS A 299 -12.04 7.00 -2.45
CA LYS A 299 -13.07 7.88 -3.04
C LYS A 299 -12.79 8.25 -4.49
N ASN A 300 -11.53 8.27 -4.90
CA ASN A 300 -11.10 8.49 -6.28
C ASN A 300 -11.13 7.21 -7.15
N GLY A 301 -11.67 6.10 -6.63
CA GLY A 301 -11.95 4.88 -7.40
C GLY A 301 -10.84 3.82 -7.40
N LEU A 302 -9.73 4.01 -6.68
CA LEU A 302 -8.73 2.95 -6.56
C LEU A 302 -9.24 1.88 -5.59
N THR A 303 -9.40 0.66 -6.09
CA THR A 303 -9.82 -0.51 -5.30
C THR A 303 -8.63 -1.38 -4.90
N PRO A 304 -8.75 -2.20 -3.83
CA PRO A 304 -7.71 -3.16 -3.48
C PRO A 304 -7.53 -4.22 -4.56
N ILE A 305 -6.31 -4.72 -4.68
CA ILE A 305 -6.04 -5.92 -5.46
C ILE A 305 -6.68 -7.11 -4.71
N PRO A 306 -7.57 -7.89 -5.35
CA PRO A 306 -8.33 -8.96 -4.68
C PRO A 306 -7.44 -10.19 -4.45
N ARG A 307 -6.69 -10.18 -3.34
CA ARG A 307 -5.81 -11.28 -2.90
C ARG A 307 -5.80 -11.46 -1.38
#